data_c3ea3799460f7ae70ade9a7bab6e1c68
#
_entry.id   c3ea3799460f7ae70ade9a7bab6e1c68
#
_cell.length_a   1.000
_cell.length_b   1.000
_cell.length_c   1.000
_cell.angle_alpha   90.00
_cell.angle_beta   90.00
_cell.angle_gamma   90.00
#
_symmetry.space_group_name_H-M   'P 1'
#
loop_
_entity.id
_entity.type
_entity.pdbx_description
1 polymer ?
#
loop_
_entity_poly.entity_id
_entity_poly.type
_entity_poly.pdbx_seq_one_letter_code
_entity_poly.pdbx_strand_id
1 'polypeptide(L)'
;AQTVQIRVAELCSNNRYDGAFWEEALYHKGKMIVAARVVPATQAVEINTYEQLRELDSNSNQLKTDAIRVICEALGARIEDVTNITVLKKGMTNRSFLFTCKNKKYIMRIPGEGTDQLIDRRQEAAVYNVIRPRHICDDIAYIDPNNGYKITEFLEGARVCDPLSDEDVKKCMKRLRGFHEMKLQVGHEFDIFGQIEFYQSLWPDNVSVYKDYAQTKANVLTLKTYIEAHAGEKVLTHIDAVPDNFLFVEKNGQEDIRLIDWEYAGMQDPHVDIAMFCIYAMYDKPQVDRVIAAYFPEGCTASVKMKIYCYIAACGLLWSNWCEYKRSLGVEFGEYSLRQYRYAKEYYRYVQAEWANVGSEGGTEHV
;
A
#
# COMPACT_ATOMS: atom_id res chain seq x y z
N ALA A 1 -0.29 -44.82 9.94
CA ALA A 1 -1.54 -44.14 9.54
C ALA A 1 -2.65 -44.36 10.55
N GLN A 2 -3.04 -45.61 10.86
CA GLN A 2 -4.19 -45.90 11.75
C GLN A 2 -4.06 -45.30 13.16
N THR A 3 -2.85 -45.35 13.76
CA THR A 3 -2.59 -44.71 15.07
C THR A 3 -2.81 -43.19 15.06
N VAL A 4 -2.40 -42.54 13.97
CA VAL A 4 -2.57 -41.08 13.81
C VAL A 4 -4.05 -40.74 13.64
N GLN A 5 -4.81 -41.55 12.84
CA GLN A 5 -6.26 -41.35 12.69
C GLN A 5 -7.03 -41.45 14.01
N ILE A 6 -6.67 -42.45 14.84
CA ILE A 6 -7.28 -42.62 16.17
C ILE A 6 -6.98 -41.35 17.04
N ARG A 7 -5.73 -40.89 17.03
CA ARG A 7 -5.31 -39.69 17.78
C ARG A 7 -6.02 -38.42 17.30
N VAL A 8 -6.16 -38.22 15.99
CA VAL A 8 -6.93 -37.12 15.43
C VAL A 8 -8.37 -37.15 15.94
N ALA A 9 -9.03 -38.30 15.90
CA ALA A 9 -10.40 -38.45 16.40
C ALA A 9 -10.52 -38.17 17.90
N GLU A 10 -9.55 -38.61 18.72
CA GLU A 10 -9.49 -38.27 20.16
C GLU A 10 -9.33 -36.79 20.41
N LEU A 11 -8.46 -36.08 19.65
CA LEU A 11 -8.25 -34.65 19.80
C LEU A 11 -9.48 -33.86 19.34
N CYS A 12 -10.11 -34.20 18.22
CA CYS A 12 -11.34 -33.59 17.74
C CYS A 12 -12.54 -33.73 18.69
N SER A 13 -12.50 -34.70 19.61
CA SER A 13 -13.56 -34.84 20.64
C SER A 13 -13.36 -33.92 21.86
N ASN A 14 -12.32 -33.11 21.89
CA ASN A 14 -11.96 -32.29 23.05
C ASN A 14 -11.75 -30.83 22.65
N ASN A 15 -12.66 -29.95 23.05
CA ASN A 15 -12.70 -28.51 22.72
C ASN A 15 -11.39 -27.74 23.06
N ARG A 16 -10.54 -28.30 23.92
CA ARG A 16 -9.20 -27.72 24.20
C ARG A 16 -8.33 -27.64 22.95
N TYR A 17 -8.60 -28.46 21.93
CA TYR A 17 -7.82 -28.58 20.71
C TYR A 17 -8.53 -27.99 19.48
N ASP A 18 -9.61 -27.21 19.66
CA ASP A 18 -10.39 -26.66 18.54
C ASP A 18 -9.56 -25.75 17.61
N GLY A 19 -8.49 -25.14 18.15
CA GLY A 19 -7.53 -24.34 17.35
C GLY A 19 -6.22 -25.04 17.06
N ALA A 20 -6.07 -26.32 17.39
CA ALA A 20 -4.83 -27.04 17.20
C ALA A 20 -4.70 -27.60 15.77
N PHE A 21 -3.48 -27.62 15.25
CA PHE A 21 -3.18 -28.28 13.99
C PHE A 21 -3.15 -29.82 14.15
N TRP A 22 -3.39 -30.52 13.07
CA TRP A 22 -3.41 -31.99 13.04
C TRP A 22 -2.09 -32.64 13.51
N GLU A 23 -0.98 -31.91 13.44
CA GLU A 23 0.34 -32.33 13.91
C GLU A 23 0.37 -32.64 15.41
N GLU A 24 -0.52 -32.08 16.20
CA GLU A 24 -0.68 -32.43 17.61
C GLU A 24 -0.99 -33.93 17.80
N ALA A 25 -1.62 -34.56 16.81
CA ALA A 25 -1.87 -36.00 16.82
C ALA A 25 -0.60 -36.85 16.63
N LEU A 26 0.50 -36.24 16.18
CA LEU A 26 1.80 -36.91 16.06
C LEU A 26 2.51 -37.09 17.39
N TYR A 27 2.04 -36.41 18.46
CA TYR A 27 2.62 -36.48 19.79
C TYR A 27 1.74 -37.29 20.74
N HIS A 28 2.39 -38.13 21.55
CA HIS A 28 1.75 -38.81 22.68
C HIS A 28 2.69 -38.79 23.88
N LYS A 29 2.18 -38.33 25.03
CA LYS A 29 2.96 -38.20 26.28
C LYS A 29 4.31 -37.46 26.08
N GLY A 30 4.30 -36.36 25.28
CA GLY A 30 5.48 -35.54 25.02
C GLY A 30 6.52 -36.15 24.05
N LYS A 31 6.17 -37.26 23.40
CA LYS A 31 7.03 -37.91 22.39
C LYS A 31 6.34 -37.96 21.05
N MET A 32 7.09 -37.70 19.99
CA MET A 32 6.60 -37.91 18.63
C MET A 32 6.43 -39.41 18.36
N ILE A 33 5.25 -39.80 17.86
CA ILE A 33 4.89 -41.20 17.58
C ILE A 33 5.18 -41.63 16.13
N VAL A 34 5.69 -40.72 15.31
CA VAL A 34 6.11 -40.97 13.92
C VAL A 34 7.54 -40.51 13.72
N ALA A 35 8.28 -41.21 12.87
CA ALA A 35 9.64 -40.80 12.50
C ALA A 35 9.56 -39.74 11.38
N ALA A 36 10.30 -38.63 11.52
CA ALA A 36 10.43 -37.65 10.46
C ALA A 36 11.27 -38.21 9.31
N ARG A 37 10.78 -38.03 8.08
CA ARG A 37 11.53 -38.28 6.86
C ARG A 37 11.77 -36.97 6.14
N VAL A 38 13.04 -36.63 5.95
CA VAL A 38 13.39 -35.46 5.12
C VAL A 38 13.17 -35.82 3.66
N VAL A 39 12.39 -34.98 2.99
CA VAL A 39 12.15 -35.07 1.55
C VAL A 39 12.60 -33.78 0.87
N PRO A 40 13.04 -33.81 -0.40
CA PRO A 40 13.28 -32.57 -1.16
C PRO A 40 12.06 -31.67 -1.17
N ALA A 41 12.26 -30.35 -1.15
CA ALA A 41 11.17 -29.36 -1.19
C ALA A 41 10.23 -29.52 -2.40
N THR A 42 10.73 -30.14 -3.49
CA THR A 42 9.94 -30.45 -4.68
C THR A 42 8.95 -31.63 -4.51
N GLN A 43 9.06 -32.40 -3.42
CA GLN A 43 8.19 -33.56 -3.15
C GLN A 43 7.07 -33.25 -2.13
N ALA A 44 7.13 -32.08 -1.48
CA ALA A 44 6.10 -31.64 -0.56
C ALA A 44 5.84 -30.14 -0.78
N VAL A 45 4.61 -29.80 -1.11
CA VAL A 45 4.19 -28.42 -1.31
C VAL A 45 3.03 -28.13 -0.37
N GLU A 46 3.17 -27.06 0.40
CA GLU A 46 2.10 -26.57 1.27
C GLU A 46 1.13 -25.73 0.43
N ILE A 47 -0.16 -26.06 0.50
CA ILE A 47 -1.22 -25.39 -0.23
C ILE A 47 -2.20 -24.82 0.80
N ASN A 48 -2.16 -23.52 1.01
CA ASN A 48 -3.03 -22.81 1.95
C ASN A 48 -4.15 -22.02 1.24
N THR A 49 -4.03 -21.82 -0.07
CA THR A 49 -4.99 -21.05 -0.85
C THR A 49 -5.32 -21.73 -2.17
N TYR A 50 -6.46 -21.36 -2.77
CA TYR A 50 -6.86 -21.83 -4.10
C TYR A 50 -5.84 -21.43 -5.19
N GLU A 51 -5.22 -20.28 -5.05
CA GLU A 51 -4.20 -19.78 -5.97
C GLU A 51 -2.98 -20.70 -5.97
N GLN A 52 -2.50 -21.10 -4.78
CA GLN A 52 -1.40 -22.05 -4.65
C GLN A 52 -1.74 -23.44 -5.24
N LEU A 53 -2.99 -23.89 -5.08
CA LEU A 53 -3.44 -25.14 -5.71
C LEU A 53 -3.39 -25.02 -7.24
N ARG A 54 -3.76 -23.90 -7.81
CA ARG A 54 -3.73 -23.66 -9.26
C ARG A 54 -2.33 -23.46 -9.82
N GLU A 55 -1.38 -22.97 -9.02
CA GLU A 55 0.05 -22.95 -9.40
C GLU A 55 0.59 -24.37 -9.65
N LEU A 56 0.11 -25.34 -8.87
CA LEU A 56 0.51 -26.74 -9.03
C LEU A 56 -0.26 -27.45 -10.15
N ASP A 57 -1.49 -27.08 -10.38
CA ASP A 57 -2.35 -27.62 -11.44
C ASP A 57 -2.90 -26.49 -12.32
N SER A 58 -2.03 -25.92 -13.15
CA SER A 58 -2.36 -24.86 -14.10
C SER A 58 -3.43 -25.26 -15.14
N ASN A 59 -3.71 -26.56 -15.27
CA ASN A 59 -4.71 -27.10 -16.18
C ASN A 59 -6.06 -27.38 -15.49
N SER A 60 -6.16 -27.21 -14.18
CA SER A 60 -7.41 -27.42 -13.45
C SER A 60 -8.38 -26.26 -13.64
N ASN A 61 -9.20 -26.34 -14.66
CA ASN A 61 -10.31 -25.42 -14.94
C ASN A 61 -11.55 -25.67 -14.06
N GLN A 62 -11.46 -26.53 -13.06
CA GLN A 62 -12.62 -26.94 -12.25
C GLN A 62 -12.86 -26.05 -11.02
N LEU A 63 -11.96 -25.14 -10.71
CA LEU A 63 -12.10 -24.25 -9.56
C LEU A 63 -13.02 -23.06 -9.92
N LYS A 64 -14.31 -23.22 -9.69
CA LYS A 64 -15.32 -22.16 -9.77
C LYS A 64 -15.20 -21.27 -8.53
N THR A 65 -14.32 -20.30 -8.54
CA THR A 65 -14.27 -19.26 -7.52
C THR A 65 -15.11 -18.04 -7.95
N ASP A 66 -15.55 -17.22 -7.01
CA ASP A 66 -16.21 -15.94 -7.34
C ASP A 66 -15.36 -15.07 -8.25
N ALA A 67 -14.04 -15.07 -8.08
CA ALA A 67 -13.11 -14.34 -8.93
C ALA A 67 -13.17 -14.79 -10.40
N ILE A 68 -13.20 -16.10 -10.65
CA ILE A 68 -13.33 -16.65 -12.01
C ILE A 68 -14.68 -16.31 -12.62
N ARG A 69 -15.76 -16.38 -11.84
CA ARG A 69 -17.09 -15.96 -12.29
C ARG A 69 -17.08 -14.49 -12.72
N VAL A 70 -16.52 -13.61 -11.89
CA VAL A 70 -16.40 -12.18 -12.20
C VAL A 70 -15.56 -11.94 -13.46
N ILE A 71 -14.44 -12.67 -13.65
CA ILE A 71 -13.63 -12.57 -14.87
C ILE A 71 -14.47 -12.95 -16.10
N CYS A 72 -15.21 -14.05 -16.04
CA CYS A 72 -16.03 -14.52 -17.17
C CYS A 72 -17.13 -13.51 -17.52
N GLU A 73 -17.80 -12.97 -16.50
CA GLU A 73 -18.85 -11.96 -16.67
C GLU A 73 -18.28 -10.65 -17.23
N ALA A 74 -17.20 -10.14 -16.64
CA ALA A 74 -16.60 -8.85 -17.00
C ALA A 74 -15.99 -8.85 -18.41
N LEU A 75 -15.36 -9.97 -18.82
CA LEU A 75 -14.68 -10.09 -20.11
C LEU A 75 -15.53 -10.79 -21.19
N GLY A 76 -16.76 -11.19 -20.86
CA GLY A 76 -17.64 -11.97 -21.76
C GLY A 76 -16.95 -13.25 -22.23
N ALA A 77 -16.32 -13.98 -21.30
CA ALA A 77 -15.50 -15.15 -21.57
C ALA A 77 -16.10 -16.41 -20.91
N ARG A 78 -15.68 -17.57 -21.40
CA ARG A 78 -15.97 -18.87 -20.75
C ARG A 78 -14.83 -19.23 -19.81
N ILE A 79 -15.07 -20.16 -18.89
CA ILE A 79 -14.06 -20.62 -17.93
C ILE A 79 -12.81 -21.15 -18.66
N GLU A 80 -13.01 -21.86 -19.78
CA GLU A 80 -11.94 -22.43 -20.58
C GLU A 80 -11.04 -21.35 -21.24
N ASP A 81 -11.56 -20.15 -21.43
CA ASP A 81 -10.83 -19.02 -22.00
C ASP A 81 -9.88 -18.37 -20.97
N VAL A 82 -10.00 -18.72 -19.68
CA VAL A 82 -9.16 -18.18 -18.57
C VAL A 82 -8.04 -19.18 -18.30
N THR A 83 -6.82 -18.82 -18.70
CA THR A 83 -5.65 -19.71 -18.67
C THR A 83 -4.44 -19.01 -18.06
N ASN A 84 -3.35 -19.75 -17.83
CA ASN A 84 -2.05 -19.24 -17.34
C ASN A 84 -2.18 -18.38 -16.08
N ILE A 85 -2.98 -18.87 -15.10
CA ILE A 85 -3.15 -18.18 -13.84
C ILE A 85 -1.89 -18.32 -13.01
N THR A 86 -1.29 -17.17 -12.62
CA THR A 86 -0.06 -17.10 -11.83
C THR A 86 -0.26 -16.09 -10.72
N VAL A 87 -0.03 -16.49 -9.46
CA VAL A 87 -0.12 -15.57 -8.32
C VAL A 87 0.98 -14.54 -8.41
N LEU A 88 0.63 -13.28 -8.24
CA LEU A 88 1.59 -12.21 -8.11
C LEU A 88 2.04 -12.10 -6.64
N LYS A 89 3.23 -11.52 -6.43
CA LYS A 89 3.72 -11.26 -5.08
C LYS A 89 2.62 -10.58 -4.25
N LYS A 90 2.34 -11.12 -3.07
CA LYS A 90 1.32 -10.59 -2.17
C LYS A 90 1.63 -9.12 -1.84
N GLY A 91 0.71 -8.22 -2.19
CA GLY A 91 0.74 -6.83 -1.76
C GLY A 91 0.42 -6.69 -0.27
N MET A 92 0.60 -5.49 0.28
CA MET A 92 0.31 -5.20 1.69
C MET A 92 -1.19 -5.23 2.02
N THR A 93 -2.03 -4.92 1.04
CA THR A 93 -3.49 -4.77 1.19
C THR A 93 -4.30 -5.74 0.35
N ASN A 94 -3.80 -6.16 -0.80
CA ASN A 94 -4.54 -6.92 -1.79
C ASN A 94 -3.86 -8.24 -2.16
N ARG A 95 -4.66 -9.19 -2.63
CA ARG A 95 -4.20 -10.41 -3.31
C ARG A 95 -4.41 -10.21 -4.80
N SER A 96 -3.41 -10.55 -5.61
CA SER A 96 -3.50 -10.38 -7.06
C SER A 96 -2.95 -11.59 -7.78
N PHE A 97 -3.55 -11.90 -8.92
CA PHE A 97 -3.02 -12.90 -9.83
C PHE A 97 -3.08 -12.44 -11.28
N LEU A 98 -2.09 -12.86 -12.04
CA LEU A 98 -2.03 -12.70 -13.47
C LEU A 98 -2.82 -13.84 -14.14
N PHE A 99 -3.52 -13.56 -15.22
CA PHE A 99 -4.17 -14.57 -16.05
C PHE A 99 -4.23 -14.14 -17.52
N THR A 100 -4.41 -15.11 -18.41
CA THR A 100 -4.62 -14.86 -19.83
C THR A 100 -6.07 -15.11 -20.18
N CYS A 101 -6.70 -14.21 -20.91
CA CYS A 101 -8.03 -14.38 -21.47
C CYS A 101 -8.08 -13.83 -22.89
N LYS A 102 -8.56 -14.62 -23.87
CA LYS A 102 -8.68 -14.20 -25.28
C LYS A 102 -7.36 -13.60 -25.83
N ASN A 103 -6.24 -14.22 -25.55
CA ASN A 103 -4.87 -13.83 -25.95
C ASN A 103 -4.37 -12.50 -25.35
N LYS A 104 -5.05 -11.95 -24.34
CA LYS A 104 -4.56 -10.81 -23.56
C LYS A 104 -4.28 -11.23 -22.14
N LYS A 105 -3.31 -10.58 -21.51
CA LYS A 105 -2.97 -10.77 -20.09
C LYS A 105 -3.66 -9.72 -19.24
N TYR A 106 -4.15 -10.15 -18.09
CA TYR A 106 -4.85 -9.33 -17.13
C TYR A 106 -4.38 -9.62 -15.73
N ILE A 107 -4.55 -8.65 -14.84
CA ILE A 107 -4.40 -8.82 -13.39
C ILE A 107 -5.79 -8.79 -12.76
N MET A 108 -6.13 -9.80 -11.97
CA MET A 108 -7.26 -9.79 -11.06
C MET A 108 -6.79 -9.42 -9.68
N ARG A 109 -7.37 -8.35 -9.09
CA ARG A 109 -7.15 -7.95 -7.71
C ARG A 109 -8.37 -8.33 -6.86
N ILE A 110 -8.10 -8.99 -5.75
CA ILE A 110 -9.07 -9.35 -4.72
C ILE A 110 -8.64 -8.66 -3.43
N PRO A 111 -9.50 -7.88 -2.75
CA PRO A 111 -9.18 -7.29 -1.45
C PRO A 111 -8.69 -8.34 -0.44
N GLY A 112 -7.67 -7.99 0.30
CA GLY A 112 -7.14 -8.82 1.39
C GLY A 112 -8.03 -8.73 2.64
N GLU A 113 -7.84 -9.66 3.57
CA GLU A 113 -8.54 -9.67 4.85
C GLU A 113 -8.27 -8.40 5.66
N GLY A 114 -9.31 -7.84 6.28
CA GLY A 114 -9.23 -6.62 7.10
C GLY A 114 -9.00 -5.33 6.30
N THR A 115 -9.08 -5.35 4.97
CA THR A 115 -8.97 -4.12 4.16
C THR A 115 -10.29 -3.36 4.05
N ASP A 116 -11.42 -4.02 4.27
CA ASP A 116 -12.76 -3.41 4.21
C ASP A 116 -12.95 -2.29 5.25
N GLN A 117 -12.20 -2.32 6.35
CA GLN A 117 -12.20 -1.26 7.36
C GLN A 117 -11.29 -0.08 6.99
N LEU A 118 -10.33 -0.29 6.07
CA LEU A 118 -9.30 0.70 5.72
C LEU A 118 -9.63 1.45 4.44
N ILE A 119 -10.35 0.82 3.50
CA ILE A 119 -10.51 1.29 2.13
C ILE A 119 -11.99 1.29 1.74
N ASP A 120 -12.49 2.47 1.35
CA ASP A 120 -13.81 2.61 0.77
C ASP A 120 -13.76 2.32 -0.74
N ARG A 121 -14.26 1.15 -1.14
CA ARG A 121 -14.24 0.68 -2.53
C ARG A 121 -15.09 1.52 -3.47
N ARG A 122 -16.09 2.23 -2.96
CA ARG A 122 -16.92 3.16 -3.75
C ARG A 122 -16.13 4.43 -4.07
N GLN A 123 -15.34 4.92 -3.12
CA GLN A 123 -14.45 6.05 -3.33
C GLN A 123 -13.36 5.69 -4.35
N GLU A 124 -12.73 4.53 -4.24
CA GLU A 124 -11.77 4.04 -5.22
C GLU A 124 -12.38 3.97 -6.62
N ALA A 125 -13.56 3.39 -6.78
CA ALA A 125 -14.24 3.32 -8.07
C ALA A 125 -14.58 4.71 -8.63
N ALA A 126 -14.96 5.67 -7.78
CA ALA A 126 -15.21 7.05 -8.19
C ALA A 126 -13.92 7.73 -8.70
N VAL A 127 -12.78 7.49 -8.07
CA VAL A 127 -11.47 7.96 -8.55
C VAL A 127 -11.17 7.41 -9.94
N TYR A 128 -11.29 6.09 -10.14
CA TYR A 128 -11.03 5.48 -11.45
C TYR A 128 -11.96 6.04 -12.56
N ASN A 129 -13.21 6.39 -12.26
CA ASN A 129 -14.10 7.03 -13.22
C ASN A 129 -13.57 8.39 -13.71
N VAL A 130 -12.85 9.12 -12.85
CA VAL A 130 -12.28 10.44 -13.19
C VAL A 130 -10.96 10.30 -13.94
N ILE A 131 -10.08 9.37 -13.55
CA ILE A 131 -8.71 9.28 -14.09
C ILE A 131 -8.60 8.41 -15.37
N ARG A 132 -9.47 7.40 -15.52
CA ARG A 132 -9.46 6.48 -16.66
C ARG A 132 -9.49 7.18 -18.04
N PRO A 133 -10.33 8.17 -18.31
CA PRO A 133 -10.36 8.85 -19.62
C PRO A 133 -9.08 9.64 -19.94
N ARG A 134 -8.17 9.79 -18.97
CA ARG A 134 -6.97 10.62 -19.09
C ARG A 134 -5.68 9.80 -19.25
N HIS A 135 -5.80 8.48 -19.33
CA HIS A 135 -4.67 7.57 -19.49
C HIS A 135 -3.56 7.78 -18.44
N ILE A 136 -3.96 8.09 -17.21
CA ILE A 136 -3.02 8.28 -16.08
C ILE A 136 -2.71 6.94 -15.43
N CYS A 137 -3.73 6.09 -15.27
CA CYS A 137 -3.66 4.79 -14.60
C CYS A 137 -3.48 3.63 -15.59
N ASP A 138 -3.40 2.42 -15.07
CA ASP A 138 -3.56 1.18 -15.80
C ASP A 138 -4.93 1.10 -16.51
N ASP A 139 -5.02 0.30 -17.56
CA ASP A 139 -6.25 0.14 -18.33
C ASP A 139 -7.22 -0.80 -17.57
N ILE A 140 -8.28 -0.22 -16.99
CA ILE A 140 -9.28 -0.93 -16.19
C ILE A 140 -10.30 -1.61 -17.10
N ALA A 141 -10.38 -2.94 -17.03
CA ALA A 141 -11.42 -3.73 -17.67
C ALA A 141 -12.67 -3.84 -16.80
N TYR A 142 -12.50 -3.93 -15.47
CA TYR A 142 -13.60 -4.06 -14.53
C TYR A 142 -13.20 -3.54 -13.15
N ILE A 143 -14.14 -2.92 -12.43
CA ILE A 143 -14.03 -2.58 -11.01
C ILE A 143 -15.41 -2.65 -10.36
N ASP A 144 -15.52 -3.34 -9.22
CA ASP A 144 -16.76 -3.43 -8.45
C ASP A 144 -16.66 -2.55 -7.19
N PRO A 145 -17.49 -1.51 -7.09
CA PRO A 145 -17.50 -0.61 -5.95
C PRO A 145 -18.01 -1.24 -4.65
N ASN A 146 -18.62 -2.44 -4.69
CA ASN A 146 -19.18 -3.08 -3.50
C ASN A 146 -18.22 -4.06 -2.85
N ASN A 147 -17.48 -4.82 -3.65
CA ASN A 147 -16.55 -5.84 -3.14
C ASN A 147 -15.08 -5.54 -3.45
N GLY A 148 -14.79 -4.49 -4.24
CA GLY A 148 -13.43 -4.06 -4.57
C GLY A 148 -12.69 -4.98 -5.54
N TYR A 149 -13.37 -5.92 -6.19
CA TYR A 149 -12.76 -6.71 -7.26
C TYR A 149 -12.39 -5.81 -8.43
N LYS A 150 -11.17 -5.93 -8.92
CA LYS A 150 -10.67 -5.13 -10.04
C LYS A 150 -9.92 -5.99 -11.04
N ILE A 151 -10.19 -5.77 -12.34
CA ILE A 151 -9.47 -6.40 -13.44
C ILE A 151 -8.82 -5.30 -14.26
N THR A 152 -7.51 -5.39 -14.44
CA THR A 152 -6.72 -4.46 -15.26
C THR A 152 -5.97 -5.20 -16.34
N GLU A 153 -5.73 -4.55 -17.48
CA GLU A 153 -4.82 -5.11 -18.48
C GLU A 153 -3.40 -5.12 -17.93
N PHE A 154 -2.68 -6.22 -18.17
CA PHE A 154 -1.29 -6.33 -17.74
C PHE A 154 -0.39 -5.51 -18.67
N LEU A 155 0.40 -4.63 -18.11
CA LEU A 155 1.34 -3.79 -18.85
C LEU A 155 2.64 -4.57 -19.10
N GLU A 156 2.75 -5.19 -20.28
CA GLU A 156 3.93 -5.99 -20.63
C GLU A 156 5.18 -5.12 -20.75
N GLY A 157 6.29 -5.62 -20.20
CA GLY A 157 7.58 -4.90 -20.22
C GLY A 157 7.64 -3.69 -19.29
N ALA A 158 6.59 -3.43 -18.50
CA ALA A 158 6.63 -2.37 -17.50
C ALA A 158 7.67 -2.65 -16.42
N ARG A 159 8.35 -1.59 -15.98
CA ARG A 159 9.20 -1.60 -14.79
C ARG A 159 8.73 -0.56 -13.79
N VAL A 160 8.99 -0.76 -12.53
CA VAL A 160 8.75 0.23 -11.47
C VAL A 160 9.84 1.31 -11.47
N CYS A 161 9.58 2.43 -10.80
CA CYS A 161 10.57 3.46 -10.54
C CYS A 161 11.73 2.89 -9.71
N ASP A 162 12.96 3.16 -10.14
CA ASP A 162 14.14 2.97 -9.28
C ASP A 162 14.33 4.23 -8.40
N PRO A 163 14.06 4.15 -7.08
CA PRO A 163 14.18 5.30 -6.19
C PRO A 163 15.62 5.79 -6.01
N LEU A 164 16.62 5.01 -6.45
CA LEU A 164 18.02 5.42 -6.44
C LEU A 164 18.45 6.14 -7.73
N SER A 165 17.63 6.09 -8.77
CA SER A 165 17.85 6.79 -10.03
C SER A 165 17.29 8.21 -10.00
N ASP A 166 18.17 9.21 -9.99
CA ASP A 166 17.77 10.63 -10.07
C ASP A 166 16.95 10.93 -11.34
N GLU A 167 17.16 10.19 -12.42
CA GLU A 167 16.42 10.35 -13.67
C GLU A 167 14.99 9.85 -13.53
N ASP A 168 14.79 8.64 -12.95
CA ASP A 168 13.47 8.09 -12.68
C ASP A 168 12.69 8.99 -11.74
N VAL A 169 13.31 9.43 -10.64
CA VAL A 169 12.69 10.35 -9.68
C VAL A 169 12.23 11.65 -10.35
N LYS A 170 13.05 12.26 -11.20
CA LYS A 170 12.67 13.47 -11.95
C LYS A 170 11.47 13.22 -12.86
N LYS A 171 11.46 12.09 -13.56
CA LYS A 171 10.33 11.70 -14.42
C LYS A 171 9.07 11.47 -13.63
N CYS A 172 9.15 10.77 -12.49
CA CYS A 172 8.02 10.55 -11.58
C CYS A 172 7.47 11.86 -11.05
N MET A 173 8.34 12.78 -10.57
CA MET A 173 7.91 14.08 -10.07
C MET A 173 7.29 14.96 -11.16
N LYS A 174 7.82 14.93 -12.38
CA LYS A 174 7.21 15.61 -13.54
C LYS A 174 5.81 15.04 -13.84
N ARG A 175 5.67 13.70 -13.84
CA ARG A 175 4.38 13.04 -14.06
C ARG A 175 3.37 13.39 -12.97
N LEU A 176 3.80 13.34 -11.73
CA LEU A 176 2.97 13.66 -10.55
C LEU A 176 2.50 15.13 -10.59
N ARG A 177 3.41 16.08 -10.88
CA ARG A 177 3.06 17.47 -11.04
C ARG A 177 2.03 17.69 -12.16
N GLY A 178 2.27 17.08 -13.33
CA GLY A 178 1.31 17.17 -14.44
C GLY A 178 -0.06 16.59 -14.12
N PHE A 179 -0.12 15.56 -13.27
CA PHE A 179 -1.39 15.04 -12.74
C PHE A 179 -2.08 16.06 -11.83
N HIS A 180 -1.38 16.65 -10.87
CA HIS A 180 -1.94 17.66 -9.97
C HIS A 180 -2.41 18.92 -10.71
N GLU A 181 -1.68 19.34 -11.75
CA GLU A 181 -2.03 20.48 -12.61
C GLU A 181 -3.35 20.27 -13.38
N MET A 182 -3.79 19.03 -13.57
CA MET A 182 -5.11 18.74 -14.16
C MET A 182 -6.28 19.16 -13.24
N LYS A 183 -6.03 19.42 -11.96
CA LYS A 183 -7.00 19.84 -10.95
C LYS A 183 -8.26 18.98 -10.93
N LEU A 184 -8.07 17.66 -11.04
CA LEU A 184 -9.17 16.71 -11.01
C LEU A 184 -9.83 16.72 -9.63
N GLN A 185 -11.12 16.39 -9.59
CA GLN A 185 -11.90 16.41 -8.36
C GLN A 185 -12.72 15.14 -8.20
N VAL A 186 -12.88 14.72 -6.95
CA VAL A 186 -13.80 13.67 -6.50
C VAL A 186 -14.58 14.14 -5.27
N GLY A 187 -15.66 13.44 -4.92
CA GLY A 187 -16.58 13.86 -3.85
C GLY A 187 -16.11 13.55 -2.43
N HIS A 188 -14.85 13.13 -2.22
CA HIS A 188 -14.31 12.77 -0.90
C HIS A 188 -12.90 13.31 -0.70
N GLU A 189 -12.55 13.50 0.56
CA GLU A 189 -11.23 13.98 0.97
C GLU A 189 -10.45 12.88 1.68
N PHE A 190 -9.13 12.97 1.63
CA PHE A 190 -8.25 12.17 2.49
C PHE A 190 -7.76 13.04 3.66
N ASP A 191 -8.39 12.90 4.82
CA ASP A 191 -8.01 13.64 6.02
C ASP A 191 -6.85 12.94 6.75
N ILE A 192 -5.62 13.41 6.55
CA ILE A 192 -4.40 12.85 7.16
C ILE A 192 -4.52 12.77 8.68
N PHE A 193 -4.98 13.83 9.32
CA PHE A 193 -5.05 13.89 10.78
C PHE A 193 -6.20 13.02 11.33
N GLY A 194 -7.34 13.00 10.64
CA GLY A 194 -8.42 12.06 10.95
C GLY A 194 -7.99 10.60 10.79
N GLN A 195 -7.20 10.28 9.77
CA GLN A 195 -6.68 8.93 9.56
C GLN A 195 -5.64 8.54 10.63
N ILE A 196 -4.83 9.46 11.15
CA ILE A 196 -3.93 9.19 12.30
C ILE A 196 -4.74 8.72 13.51
N GLU A 197 -5.85 9.43 13.84
CA GLU A 197 -6.75 9.05 14.94
C GLU A 197 -7.46 7.72 14.65
N PHE A 198 -7.94 7.55 13.43
CA PHE A 198 -8.64 6.35 13.01
C PHE A 198 -7.76 5.10 13.12
N TYR A 199 -6.54 5.10 12.58
CA TYR A 199 -5.66 3.94 12.66
C TYR A 199 -5.23 3.63 14.09
N GLN A 200 -5.03 4.65 14.92
CA GLN A 200 -4.80 4.42 16.35
C GLN A 200 -5.99 3.74 17.02
N SER A 201 -7.22 4.13 16.67
CA SER A 201 -8.44 3.53 17.25
C SER A 201 -8.60 2.04 16.94
N LEU A 202 -7.91 1.55 15.91
CA LEU A 202 -7.92 0.14 15.51
C LEU A 202 -6.92 -0.72 16.29
N TRP A 203 -6.03 -0.11 17.10
CA TRP A 203 -5.06 -0.89 17.87
C TRP A 203 -5.72 -1.58 19.06
N PRO A 204 -5.30 -2.82 19.38
CA PRO A 204 -5.68 -3.44 20.65
C PRO A 204 -5.24 -2.56 21.81
N ASP A 205 -6.11 -2.36 22.79
CA ASP A 205 -5.87 -1.57 24.00
C ASP A 205 -5.43 -0.11 23.75
N ASN A 206 -5.44 0.36 22.51
CA ASN A 206 -5.04 1.72 22.10
C ASN A 206 -3.61 2.10 22.57
N VAL A 207 -2.71 1.11 22.66
CA VAL A 207 -1.34 1.27 23.17
C VAL A 207 -0.33 1.05 22.06
N SER A 208 0.55 2.05 21.85
CA SER A 208 1.67 1.95 20.90
C SER A 208 2.86 1.16 21.49
N VAL A 209 3.64 0.55 20.61
CA VAL A 209 4.94 -0.05 20.97
C VAL A 209 6.00 1.00 21.28
N TYR A 210 5.82 2.22 20.81
CA TYR A 210 6.75 3.33 21.03
C TYR A 210 6.42 4.04 22.34
N LYS A 211 7.35 4.01 23.31
CA LYS A 211 7.15 4.58 24.65
C LYS A 211 6.83 6.08 24.65
N ASP A 212 7.33 6.81 23.66
CA ASP A 212 7.17 8.26 23.52
C ASP A 212 6.09 8.64 22.49
N TYR A 213 5.21 7.69 22.13
CA TYR A 213 4.18 7.90 21.12
C TYR A 213 3.27 9.09 21.43
N ALA A 214 2.76 9.19 22.66
CA ALA A 214 1.85 10.27 23.04
C ALA A 214 2.48 11.66 22.82
N GLN A 215 3.75 11.83 23.18
CA GLN A 215 4.49 13.07 22.95
C GLN A 215 4.75 13.31 21.46
N THR A 216 5.14 12.27 20.72
CA THR A 216 5.40 12.37 19.28
C THR A 216 4.12 12.76 18.54
N LYS A 217 2.99 12.12 18.85
CA LYS A 217 1.69 12.47 18.29
C LYS A 217 1.30 13.91 18.60
N ALA A 218 1.39 14.33 19.87
CA ALA A 218 1.09 15.70 20.27
C ALA A 218 1.93 16.72 19.47
N ASN A 219 3.22 16.45 19.31
CA ASN A 219 4.12 17.30 18.53
C ASN A 219 3.69 17.39 17.06
N VAL A 220 3.39 16.25 16.41
CA VAL A 220 2.95 16.21 15.01
C VAL A 220 1.63 16.96 14.82
N LEU A 221 0.70 16.82 15.75
CA LEU A 221 -0.60 17.51 15.68
C LEU A 221 -0.45 19.03 15.71
N THR A 222 0.60 19.60 16.35
CA THR A 222 0.85 21.05 16.31
C THR A 222 1.17 21.56 14.89
N LEU A 223 1.67 20.69 14.00
CA LEU A 223 2.01 21.06 12.63
C LEU A 223 0.76 21.33 11.77
N LYS A 224 -0.40 20.83 12.19
CA LYS A 224 -1.67 21.01 11.48
C LYS A 224 -1.97 22.49 11.20
N THR A 225 -1.81 23.35 12.19
CA THR A 225 -2.05 24.79 12.04
C THR A 225 -1.18 25.42 10.94
N TYR A 226 0.10 25.04 10.86
CA TYR A 226 0.98 25.53 9.80
C TYR A 226 0.57 25.00 8.43
N ILE A 227 0.26 23.73 8.33
CA ILE A 227 -0.23 23.09 7.10
C ILE A 227 -1.48 23.81 6.59
N GLU A 228 -2.48 24.02 7.45
CA GLU A 228 -3.75 24.66 7.09
C GLU A 228 -3.54 26.13 6.66
N ALA A 229 -2.66 26.86 7.33
CA ALA A 229 -2.35 28.26 6.98
C ALA A 229 -1.63 28.40 5.62
N HIS A 230 -0.95 27.35 5.14
CA HIS A 230 -0.18 27.34 3.90
C HIS A 230 -0.74 26.35 2.86
N ALA A 231 -1.90 25.75 3.12
CA ALA A 231 -2.54 24.83 2.18
C ALA A 231 -2.92 25.58 0.90
N GLY A 232 -2.65 24.93 -0.23
CA GLY A 232 -3.14 25.37 -1.54
C GLY A 232 -4.54 24.86 -1.83
N GLU A 233 -4.96 25.02 -3.08
CA GLU A 233 -6.18 24.39 -3.58
C GLU A 233 -6.07 22.87 -3.46
N LYS A 234 -7.06 22.22 -2.85
CA LYS A 234 -7.15 20.78 -2.83
C LYS A 234 -7.47 20.26 -4.23
N VAL A 235 -6.74 19.27 -4.66
CA VAL A 235 -6.97 18.56 -5.93
C VAL A 235 -7.04 17.07 -5.63
N LEU A 236 -7.46 16.27 -6.61
CA LEU A 236 -7.29 14.83 -6.48
C LEU A 236 -5.81 14.50 -6.35
N THR A 237 -5.45 13.85 -5.25
CA THR A 237 -4.11 13.33 -4.93
C THR A 237 -4.13 11.82 -4.89
N HIS A 238 -2.99 11.21 -5.14
CA HIS A 238 -2.85 9.75 -5.12
C HIS A 238 -2.82 9.19 -3.70
N ILE A 239 -2.23 9.92 -2.77
CA ILE A 239 -1.98 9.57 -1.36
C ILE A 239 -0.95 8.43 -1.20
N ASP A 240 -0.96 7.45 -2.06
CA ASP A 240 0.02 6.36 -2.09
C ASP A 240 0.95 6.47 -3.31
N ALA A 241 1.44 7.71 -3.59
CA ALA A 241 2.34 8.02 -4.70
C ALA A 241 3.77 7.52 -4.42
N VAL A 242 3.90 6.22 -4.17
CA VAL A 242 5.17 5.56 -3.84
C VAL A 242 5.91 5.08 -5.10
N PRO A 243 7.25 4.92 -5.09
CA PRO A 243 8.01 4.48 -6.26
C PRO A 243 7.45 3.24 -6.96
N ASP A 244 6.99 2.25 -6.21
CA ASP A 244 6.44 1.00 -6.75
C ASP A 244 5.15 1.20 -7.55
N ASN A 245 4.44 2.31 -7.35
CA ASN A 245 3.19 2.65 -8.03
C ASN A 245 3.41 3.47 -9.33
N PHE A 246 4.66 3.82 -9.67
CA PHE A 246 5.01 4.43 -10.95
C PHE A 246 5.53 3.37 -11.90
N LEU A 247 4.73 2.98 -12.88
CA LEU A 247 5.10 2.02 -13.92
C LEU A 247 5.60 2.75 -15.17
N PHE A 248 6.84 2.51 -15.51
CA PHE A 248 7.45 2.94 -16.77
C PHE A 248 7.11 1.92 -17.85
N VAL A 249 6.40 2.35 -18.86
CA VAL A 249 5.98 1.53 -20.00
C VAL A 249 6.49 2.14 -21.30
N GLU A 250 6.93 1.29 -22.20
CA GLU A 250 7.29 1.73 -23.54
C GLU A 250 6.11 1.53 -24.50
N LYS A 251 5.66 2.60 -25.13
CA LYS A 251 4.57 2.58 -26.10
C LYS A 251 4.99 3.32 -27.36
N ASN A 252 5.05 2.59 -28.49
CA ASN A 252 5.44 3.15 -29.80
C ASN A 252 6.81 3.85 -29.79
N GLY A 253 7.79 3.31 -29.07
CA GLY A 253 9.14 3.88 -28.95
C GLY A 253 9.22 5.14 -28.08
N GLN A 254 8.17 5.41 -27.29
CA GLN A 254 8.15 6.49 -26.30
C GLN A 254 7.87 5.93 -24.92
N GLU A 255 8.63 6.38 -23.93
CA GLU A 255 8.40 6.05 -22.54
C GLU A 255 7.19 6.84 -21.99
N ASP A 256 6.24 6.15 -21.40
CA ASP A 256 5.10 6.70 -20.68
C ASP A 256 5.14 6.22 -19.21
N ILE A 257 4.55 6.96 -18.30
CA ILE A 257 4.48 6.60 -16.88
C ILE A 257 3.01 6.50 -16.46
N ARG A 258 2.64 5.32 -15.95
CA ARG A 258 1.33 5.05 -15.39
C ARG A 258 1.40 5.01 -13.87
N LEU A 259 0.46 5.66 -13.21
CA LEU A 259 0.26 5.53 -11.76
C LEU A 259 -0.80 4.48 -11.50
N ILE A 260 -0.49 3.53 -10.62
CA ILE A 260 -1.39 2.43 -10.26
C ILE A 260 -1.72 2.49 -8.77
N ASP A 261 -2.73 1.74 -8.37
CA ASP A 261 -3.14 1.54 -6.98
C ASP A 261 -3.70 2.80 -6.27
N TRP A 262 -4.82 3.27 -6.77
CA TRP A 262 -5.52 4.50 -6.35
C TRP A 262 -6.48 4.30 -5.16
N GLU A 263 -6.29 3.27 -4.36
CA GLU A 263 -7.26 2.89 -3.33
C GLU A 263 -7.36 3.86 -2.14
N TYR A 264 -6.34 4.71 -1.94
CA TYR A 264 -6.32 5.78 -0.92
C TYR A 264 -6.56 7.17 -1.50
N ALA A 265 -6.68 7.31 -2.82
CA ALA A 265 -6.76 8.60 -3.48
C ALA A 265 -7.98 9.39 -3.02
N GLY A 266 -7.80 10.71 -2.88
CA GLY A 266 -8.85 11.63 -2.44
C GLY A 266 -8.42 13.09 -2.61
N MET A 267 -9.33 14.02 -2.30
CA MET A 267 -9.01 15.44 -2.35
C MET A 267 -8.07 15.82 -1.23
N GLN A 268 -6.89 16.37 -1.57
CA GLN A 268 -5.91 16.86 -0.62
C GLN A 268 -4.99 17.92 -1.27
N ASP A 269 -4.14 18.56 -0.47
CA ASP A 269 -3.02 19.38 -0.96
C ASP A 269 -2.05 18.49 -1.76
N PRO A 270 -1.70 18.84 -3.01
CA PRO A 270 -0.85 18.01 -3.88
C PRO A 270 0.53 17.69 -3.31
N HIS A 271 1.03 18.51 -2.39
CA HIS A 271 2.35 18.30 -1.80
C HIS A 271 2.43 17.09 -0.84
N VAL A 272 1.28 16.53 -0.46
CA VAL A 272 1.21 15.26 0.29
C VAL A 272 1.85 14.11 -0.49
N ASP A 273 1.60 14.05 -1.80
CA ASP A 273 2.15 12.98 -2.64
C ASP A 273 3.68 13.03 -2.72
N ILE A 274 4.29 14.23 -2.61
CA ILE A 274 5.75 14.37 -2.49
C ILE A 274 6.24 13.75 -1.17
N ALA A 275 5.53 14.02 -0.07
CA ALA A 275 5.87 13.46 1.23
C ALA A 275 5.76 11.92 1.22
N MET A 276 4.68 11.38 0.64
CA MET A 276 4.46 9.94 0.53
C MET A 276 5.57 9.25 -0.28
N PHE A 277 5.96 9.82 -1.42
CA PHE A 277 7.09 9.31 -2.20
C PHE A 277 8.37 9.21 -1.36
N CYS A 278 8.69 10.28 -0.63
CA CYS A 278 9.90 10.36 0.18
C CYS A 278 9.94 9.36 1.33
N ILE A 279 8.83 9.23 2.08
CA ILE A 279 8.81 8.34 3.26
C ILE A 279 8.81 6.87 2.88
N TYR A 280 8.18 6.49 1.77
CA TYR A 280 8.20 5.11 1.28
C TYR A 280 9.60 4.73 0.76
N ALA A 281 10.24 5.60 0.00
CA ALA A 281 11.60 5.41 -0.47
C ALA A 281 12.66 5.44 0.67
N MET A 282 12.24 5.71 1.89
CA MET A 282 13.09 5.82 3.09
C MET A 282 14.24 6.83 2.95
N TYR A 283 13.99 7.94 2.24
CA TYR A 283 14.99 8.96 1.94
C TYR A 283 15.46 9.72 3.19
N ASP A 284 16.73 10.10 3.17
CA ASP A 284 17.28 11.10 4.10
C ASP A 284 16.91 12.53 3.66
N LYS A 285 17.24 13.51 4.51
CA LYS A 285 16.90 14.92 4.22
C LYS A 285 17.48 15.44 2.90
N PRO A 286 18.77 15.22 2.55
CA PRO A 286 19.31 15.58 1.24
C PRO A 286 18.56 14.97 0.06
N GLN A 287 18.13 13.70 0.18
CA GLN A 287 17.33 13.01 -0.86
C GLN A 287 15.95 13.64 -0.97
N VAL A 288 15.29 13.93 0.14
CA VAL A 288 14.00 14.64 0.17
C VAL A 288 14.12 16.00 -0.51
N ASP A 289 15.17 16.78 -0.21
CA ASP A 289 15.39 18.07 -0.85
C ASP A 289 15.57 17.96 -2.37
N ARG A 290 16.19 16.88 -2.87
CA ARG A 290 16.28 16.58 -4.30
C ARG A 290 14.92 16.27 -4.93
N VAL A 291 14.06 15.49 -4.24
CA VAL A 291 12.69 15.20 -4.71
C VAL A 291 11.88 16.49 -4.81
N ILE A 292 11.96 17.35 -3.79
CA ILE A 292 11.29 18.66 -3.80
C ILE A 292 11.77 19.49 -5.01
N ALA A 293 13.08 19.56 -5.23
CA ALA A 293 13.65 20.28 -6.39
C ALA A 293 13.21 19.65 -7.73
N ALA A 294 13.06 18.33 -7.81
CA ALA A 294 12.57 17.66 -9.01
C ALA A 294 11.09 17.97 -9.30
N TYR A 295 10.27 18.10 -8.26
CA TYR A 295 8.87 18.51 -8.40
C TYR A 295 8.74 20.01 -8.74
N PHE A 296 9.61 20.86 -8.19
CA PHE A 296 9.65 22.31 -8.44
C PHE A 296 10.94 22.70 -9.19
N PRO A 297 11.06 22.44 -10.49
CA PRO A 297 12.29 22.72 -11.24
C PRO A 297 12.65 24.22 -11.29
N GLU A 298 11.68 25.10 -11.07
CA GLU A 298 11.83 26.56 -11.00
C GLU A 298 12.06 27.06 -9.56
N GLY A 299 12.17 26.11 -8.61
CA GLY A 299 12.26 26.38 -7.19
C GLY A 299 10.90 26.50 -6.51
N CYS A 300 10.90 26.42 -5.18
CA CYS A 300 9.72 26.68 -4.35
C CYS A 300 10.08 27.63 -3.22
N THR A 301 9.07 28.28 -2.63
CA THR A 301 9.27 29.16 -1.47
C THR A 301 9.67 28.37 -0.23
N ALA A 302 10.33 29.03 0.72
CA ALA A 302 10.68 28.40 2.00
C ALA A 302 9.43 27.90 2.74
N SER A 303 8.30 28.62 2.66
CA SER A 303 7.04 28.20 3.27
C SER A 303 6.46 26.93 2.65
N VAL A 304 6.55 26.76 1.33
CA VAL A 304 6.13 25.52 0.64
C VAL A 304 7.02 24.36 1.04
N LYS A 305 8.35 24.57 1.06
CA LYS A 305 9.29 23.53 1.51
C LYS A 305 9.02 23.10 2.95
N MET A 306 8.80 24.06 3.83
CA MET A 306 8.45 23.81 5.22
C MET A 306 7.14 23.03 5.36
N LYS A 307 6.11 23.38 4.58
CA LYS A 307 4.86 22.64 4.55
C LYS A 307 5.06 21.18 4.13
N ILE A 308 5.92 20.91 3.15
CA ILE A 308 6.25 19.53 2.75
C ILE A 308 6.93 18.77 3.90
N TYR A 309 7.83 19.43 4.65
CA TYR A 309 8.43 18.79 5.84
C TYR A 309 7.38 18.49 6.91
N CYS A 310 6.40 19.38 7.11
CA CYS A 310 5.27 19.12 8.00
C CYS A 310 4.46 17.89 7.53
N TYR A 311 4.22 17.76 6.21
CA TYR A 311 3.55 16.57 5.65
C TYR A 311 4.39 15.31 5.83
N ILE A 312 5.71 15.35 5.67
CA ILE A 312 6.57 14.18 5.92
C ILE A 312 6.45 13.71 7.37
N ALA A 313 6.41 14.63 8.33
CA ALA A 313 6.19 14.26 9.72
C ALA A 313 4.80 13.66 9.96
N ALA A 314 3.75 14.27 9.41
CA ALA A 314 2.37 13.81 9.58
C ALA A 314 2.14 12.45 8.89
N CYS A 315 2.60 12.28 7.65
CA CYS A 315 2.49 11.04 6.90
C CYS A 315 3.35 9.91 7.50
N GLY A 316 4.53 10.24 8.04
CA GLY A 316 5.34 9.28 8.80
C GLY A 316 4.60 8.73 10.02
N LEU A 317 3.92 9.60 10.79
CA LEU A 317 3.09 9.16 11.91
C LEU A 317 1.88 8.33 11.43
N LEU A 318 1.20 8.78 10.38
CA LEU A 318 0.07 8.09 9.78
C LEU A 318 0.41 6.64 9.41
N TRP A 319 1.49 6.44 8.64
CA TRP A 319 1.89 5.11 8.19
C TRP A 319 2.53 4.28 9.30
N SER A 320 3.15 4.91 10.32
CA SER A 320 3.55 4.21 11.53
C SER A 320 2.33 3.62 12.26
N ASN A 321 1.24 4.39 12.39
CA ASN A 321 -0.01 3.93 13.01
C ASN A 321 -0.64 2.79 12.22
N TRP A 322 -0.64 2.88 10.89
CA TRP A 322 -1.10 1.80 10.01
C TRP A 322 -0.27 0.53 10.19
N CYS A 323 1.06 0.65 10.27
CA CYS A 323 1.94 -0.50 10.53
C CYS A 323 1.65 -1.16 11.87
N GLU A 324 1.38 -0.39 12.93
CA GLU A 324 1.00 -0.95 14.25
C GLU A 324 -0.33 -1.70 14.18
N TYR A 325 -1.32 -1.17 13.47
CA TYR A 325 -2.57 -1.89 13.22
C TYR A 325 -2.32 -3.21 12.48
N LYS A 326 -1.58 -3.17 11.37
CA LYS A 326 -1.27 -4.38 10.60
C LYS A 326 -0.48 -5.41 11.41
N ARG A 327 0.42 -4.95 12.30
CA ARG A 327 1.14 -5.82 13.23
C ARG A 327 0.19 -6.55 14.19
N SER A 328 -0.86 -5.89 14.66
CA SER A 328 -1.89 -6.56 15.49
C SER A 328 -2.62 -7.68 14.75
N LEU A 329 -2.59 -7.66 13.42
CA LEU A 329 -3.12 -8.71 12.54
C LEU A 329 -2.03 -9.72 12.11
N GLY A 330 -0.84 -9.70 12.73
CA GLY A 330 0.25 -10.64 12.46
C GLY A 330 1.13 -10.28 11.25
N VAL A 331 1.05 -9.05 10.72
CA VAL A 331 1.88 -8.58 9.60
C VAL A 331 2.95 -7.63 10.11
N GLU A 332 4.23 -8.01 10.01
CA GLU A 332 5.35 -7.18 10.44
C GLU A 332 6.06 -6.53 9.25
N PHE A 333 6.43 -5.25 9.41
CA PHE A 333 7.12 -4.46 8.39
C PHE A 333 8.58 -4.11 8.75
N GLY A 334 9.08 -4.61 9.88
CA GLY A 334 10.48 -4.47 10.29
C GLY A 334 10.98 -3.03 10.29
N GLU A 335 12.07 -2.78 9.54
CA GLU A 335 12.71 -1.47 9.45
C GLU A 335 11.78 -0.38 8.90
N TYR A 336 10.90 -0.71 7.97
CA TYR A 336 9.95 0.24 7.39
C TYR A 336 9.08 0.91 8.47
N SER A 337 8.45 0.12 9.36
CA SER A 337 7.64 0.66 10.46
C SER A 337 8.42 1.63 11.36
N LEU A 338 9.65 1.24 11.74
CA LEU A 338 10.51 2.09 12.55
C LEU A 338 10.90 3.38 11.82
N ARG A 339 11.16 3.31 10.52
CA ARG A 339 11.54 4.47 9.71
C ARG A 339 10.38 5.46 9.60
N GLN A 340 9.15 4.97 9.41
CA GLN A 340 7.96 5.83 9.41
C GLN A 340 7.82 6.61 10.73
N TYR A 341 7.97 5.94 11.86
CA TYR A 341 7.94 6.61 13.17
C TYR A 341 9.08 7.64 13.36
N ARG A 342 10.27 7.34 12.83
CA ARG A 342 11.40 8.29 12.85
C ARG A 342 11.11 9.53 12.02
N TYR A 343 10.47 9.44 10.87
CA TYR A 343 10.06 10.61 10.08
C TYR A 343 9.20 11.57 10.89
N ALA A 344 8.22 11.07 11.65
CA ALA A 344 7.39 11.90 12.52
C ALA A 344 8.25 12.75 13.48
N LYS A 345 9.30 12.17 14.05
CA LYS A 345 10.17 12.83 15.04
C LYS A 345 11.23 13.74 14.41
N GLU A 346 11.90 13.25 13.37
CA GLU A 346 13.01 13.94 12.72
C GLU A 346 12.51 15.19 12.01
N TYR A 347 11.42 15.09 11.22
CA TYR A 347 10.89 16.22 10.48
C TYR A 347 10.18 17.23 11.38
N TYR A 348 9.55 16.81 12.46
CA TYR A 348 9.10 17.74 13.49
C TYR A 348 10.27 18.58 14.02
N ARG A 349 11.43 17.97 14.33
CA ARG A 349 12.61 18.69 14.81
C ARG A 349 13.16 19.65 13.76
N TYR A 350 13.20 19.25 12.49
CA TYR A 350 13.64 20.14 11.40
C TYR A 350 12.72 21.36 11.30
N VAL A 351 11.42 21.18 11.34
CA VAL A 351 10.44 22.28 11.32
C VAL A 351 10.64 23.21 12.52
N GLN A 352 10.82 22.69 13.73
CA GLN A 352 11.06 23.49 14.93
C GLN A 352 12.37 24.29 14.85
N ALA A 353 13.43 23.71 14.34
CA ALA A 353 14.72 24.39 14.17
C ALA A 353 14.61 25.57 13.19
N GLU A 354 13.91 25.39 12.08
CA GLU A 354 13.71 26.47 11.09
C GLU A 354 12.82 27.59 11.66
N TRP A 355 11.78 27.29 12.43
CA TRP A 355 10.96 28.31 13.11
C TRP A 355 11.77 29.12 14.13
N ALA A 356 12.67 28.46 14.87
CA ALA A 356 13.56 29.15 15.80
C ALA A 356 14.52 30.14 15.09
N ASN A 357 15.04 29.73 13.91
CA ASN A 357 15.93 30.59 13.12
C ASN A 357 15.20 31.81 12.58
N VAL A 358 14.00 31.67 12.05
CA VAL A 358 13.17 32.80 11.57
C VAL A 358 12.82 33.78 12.72
N GLY A 359 12.52 33.23 13.91
CA GLY A 359 12.26 34.08 15.10
C GLY A 359 13.47 34.84 15.60
N SER A 360 14.69 34.33 15.36
CA SER A 360 15.93 34.98 15.75
C SER A 360 16.40 36.11 14.78
N GLU A 361 16.07 35.97 13.48
CA GLU A 361 16.38 37.00 12.46
C GLU A 361 15.41 38.18 12.50
N GLY A 362 14.16 37.99 12.96
CA GLY A 362 13.17 39.05 13.13
C GLY A 362 13.36 39.93 14.37
N GLY A 363 14.32 39.60 15.24
CA GLY A 363 14.58 40.32 16.50
C GLY A 363 15.66 41.45 16.45
N THR A 364 16.25 41.71 15.27
CA THR A 364 17.36 42.68 15.16
C THR A 364 17.03 43.98 14.39
N GLU A 365 15.76 44.25 14.12
CA GLU A 365 15.37 45.59 13.64
C GLU A 365 14.43 46.25 14.64
N HIS A 366 14.98 46.79 15.75
CA HIS A 366 14.50 47.96 16.51
C HIS A 366 15.43 48.20 17.69
N VAL A 367 16.51 48.96 17.45
CA VAL A 367 17.06 49.96 18.39
C VAL A 367 17.53 51.19 17.61
#